data_fc8b8d6f15aa37c5ac0eac63dfc76e44
#
_entry.id   fc8b8d6f15aa37c5ac0eac63dfc76e44
#
_cell.length_a   1.000
_cell.length_b   1.000
_cell.length_c   1.000
_cell.angle_alpha   90.00
_cell.angle_beta   90.00
_cell.angle_gamma   90.00
#
_symmetry.space_group_name_H-M   'P 1'
#
loop_
_entity.id
_entity.type
_entity.pdbx_description
1 polymer ?
#
loop_
_entity_poly.entity_id
_entity_poly.type
_entity_poly.pdbx_seq_one_letter_code
_entity_poly.pdbx_strand_id
1 'polypeptide(L)'
;MEYISYHTSSDLETRQIGYKLAHSLPNGSVVALVGDLGAGKTTLVRGVASGLNIKEVVQSPTFNIMKIYLKGDRPLIHIDAYRLNDANTDIGLDEYIGYENGLTMIEWPMFIEKLLPKDTIYVELTNTGEEERNIKISSDNPKILEAIKNV
;
A
#
# COMPACT_ATOMS: atom_id res chain seq x y z
N MET A 1 -12.77 -11.71 -8.76
CA MET A 1 -11.59 -11.38 -7.93
C MET A 1 -11.83 -11.87 -6.51
N GLU A 2 -10.93 -12.67 -6.01
CA GLU A 2 -11.01 -13.17 -4.63
C GLU A 2 -10.45 -12.14 -3.66
N TYR A 3 -10.87 -12.24 -2.40
CA TYR A 3 -10.39 -11.33 -1.37
C TYR A 3 -10.22 -12.02 -0.02
N ILE A 4 -9.45 -11.37 0.85
CA ILE A 4 -9.25 -11.74 2.24
C ILE A 4 -9.64 -10.53 3.07
N SER A 5 -10.35 -10.74 4.18
CA SER A 5 -10.74 -9.66 5.08
C SER A 5 -10.14 -9.85 6.47
N TYR A 6 -9.71 -8.74 7.06
CA TYR A 6 -9.25 -8.68 8.44
C TYR A 6 -10.02 -7.58 9.18
N HIS A 7 -10.25 -7.80 10.46
CA HIS A 7 -10.75 -6.75 11.34
C HIS A 7 -9.67 -6.42 12.36
N THR A 8 -9.37 -5.14 12.52
CA THR A 8 -8.39 -4.68 13.51
C THR A 8 -9.07 -3.76 14.50
N SER A 9 -8.63 -3.78 15.75
CA SER A 9 -9.22 -3.01 16.85
C SER A 9 -8.31 -1.90 17.35
N SER A 10 -7.13 -1.75 16.78
CA SER A 10 -6.17 -0.72 17.19
C SER A 10 -5.23 -0.38 16.04
N ASP A 11 -4.56 0.76 16.17
CA ASP A 11 -3.52 1.14 15.21
C ASP A 11 -2.39 0.12 15.18
N LEU A 12 -2.06 -0.47 16.33
CA LEU A 12 -1.03 -1.50 16.39
C LEU A 12 -1.41 -2.72 15.54
N GLU A 13 -2.67 -3.16 15.64
CA GLU A 13 -3.13 -4.30 14.84
C GLU A 13 -3.13 -3.99 13.35
N THR A 14 -3.50 -2.77 12.98
CA THR A 14 -3.43 -2.33 11.58
C THR A 14 -1.99 -2.33 11.08
N ARG A 15 -1.05 -1.86 11.89
CA ARG A 15 0.38 -1.93 11.55
C ARG A 15 0.86 -3.36 11.38
N GLN A 16 0.34 -4.28 12.19
CA GLN A 16 0.71 -5.69 12.09
C GLN A 16 0.28 -6.30 10.75
N ILE A 17 -0.86 -5.88 10.21
CA ILE A 17 -1.27 -6.31 8.87
C ILE A 17 -0.26 -5.80 7.84
N GLY A 18 0.17 -4.55 7.95
CA GLY A 18 1.22 -4.02 7.07
C GLY A 18 2.53 -4.79 7.19
N TYR A 19 2.93 -5.12 8.41
CA TYR A 19 4.13 -5.92 8.66
C TYR A 19 4.05 -7.28 7.94
N LYS A 20 2.90 -7.95 8.03
CA LYS A 20 2.69 -9.21 7.33
C LYS A 20 2.78 -9.05 5.81
N LEU A 21 2.21 -7.98 5.28
CA LEU A 21 2.30 -7.69 3.85
C LEU A 21 3.75 -7.53 3.39
N ALA A 22 4.56 -6.86 4.21
CA ALA A 22 5.98 -6.66 3.89
C ALA A 22 6.74 -7.98 3.76
N HIS A 23 6.33 -9.00 4.53
CA HIS A 23 6.97 -10.30 4.51
C HIS A 23 6.36 -11.28 3.51
N SER A 24 5.16 -10.98 3.01
CA SER A 24 4.42 -11.90 2.14
C SER A 24 4.50 -11.52 0.68
N LEU A 25 4.63 -10.24 0.37
CA LEU A 25 4.54 -9.77 -1.01
C LEU A 25 5.86 -9.92 -1.75
N PRO A 26 5.83 -10.46 -2.97
CA PRO A 26 7.05 -10.56 -3.78
C PRO A 26 7.52 -9.18 -4.25
N ASN A 27 8.79 -9.12 -4.65
CA ASN A 27 9.34 -7.93 -5.27
C ASN A 27 8.57 -7.56 -6.53
N GLY A 28 8.39 -6.27 -6.75
CA GLY A 28 7.64 -5.77 -7.88
C GLY A 28 6.15 -5.61 -7.61
N SER A 29 5.68 -5.99 -6.41
CA SER A 29 4.27 -5.85 -6.05
C SER A 29 3.85 -4.38 -6.00
N VAL A 30 2.63 -4.12 -6.47
CA VAL A 30 1.99 -2.81 -6.40
C VAL A 30 0.74 -2.94 -5.54
N VAL A 31 0.67 -2.14 -4.49
CA VAL A 31 -0.45 -2.13 -3.55
C VAL A 31 -1.19 -0.80 -3.70
N ALA A 32 -2.45 -0.87 -4.08
CA ALA A 32 -3.33 0.28 -4.20
C ALA A 32 -4.19 0.39 -2.94
N LEU A 33 -4.02 1.49 -2.20
CA LEU A 33 -4.70 1.72 -0.93
C LEU A 33 -5.95 2.56 -1.16
N VAL A 34 -7.09 2.03 -0.77
CA VAL A 34 -8.38 2.69 -0.92
C VAL A 34 -9.00 2.88 0.46
N GLY A 35 -9.50 4.07 0.72
CA GLY A 35 -10.13 4.38 2.00
C GLY A 35 -10.23 5.88 2.20
N ASP A 36 -11.16 6.29 3.03
CA ASP A 36 -11.35 7.71 3.34
C ASP A 36 -10.16 8.27 4.12
N LEU A 37 -10.10 9.60 4.17
CA LEU A 37 -9.11 10.28 5.00
C LEU A 37 -9.27 9.79 6.45
N GLY A 38 -8.16 9.41 7.06
CA GLY A 38 -8.20 8.88 8.43
C GLY A 38 -8.56 7.40 8.53
N ALA A 39 -8.67 6.69 7.41
CA ALA A 39 -9.00 5.25 7.41
C ALA A 39 -7.84 4.34 7.83
N GLY A 40 -6.64 4.89 8.03
CA GLY A 40 -5.49 4.13 8.46
C GLY A 40 -4.53 3.75 7.34
N LYS A 41 -4.63 4.40 6.19
CA LYS A 41 -3.74 4.11 5.05
C LYS A 41 -2.27 4.33 5.41
N THR A 42 -1.96 5.47 6.02
CA THR A 42 -0.59 5.78 6.44
C THR A 42 -0.13 4.84 7.55
N THR A 43 -1.02 4.46 8.46
CA THR A 43 -0.72 3.48 9.52
C THR A 43 -0.31 2.13 8.91
N LEU A 44 -1.02 1.70 7.88
CA LEU A 44 -0.68 0.47 7.18
C LEU A 44 0.69 0.56 6.50
N VAL A 45 0.97 1.67 5.82
CA VAL A 45 2.28 1.89 5.18
C VAL A 45 3.39 1.89 6.22
N ARG A 46 3.16 2.47 7.40
CA ARG A 46 4.14 2.42 8.49
C ARG A 46 4.41 1.00 8.94
N GLY A 47 3.40 0.15 8.96
CA GLY A 47 3.56 -1.27 9.24
C GLY A 47 4.41 -1.98 8.20
N VAL A 48 4.17 -1.69 6.92
CA VAL A 48 4.99 -2.25 5.84
C VAL A 48 6.44 -1.79 5.97
N ALA A 49 6.67 -0.50 6.23
CA ALA A 49 8.02 0.03 6.42
C ALA A 49 8.73 -0.67 7.59
N SER A 50 8.03 -0.86 8.69
CA SER A 50 8.57 -1.59 9.84
C SER A 50 8.97 -3.02 9.47
N GLY A 51 8.13 -3.69 8.69
CA GLY A 51 8.42 -5.05 8.21
C GLY A 51 9.60 -5.11 7.26
N LEU A 52 9.93 -4.02 6.60
CA LEU A 52 11.09 -3.91 5.71
C LEU A 52 12.33 -3.38 6.44
N ASN A 53 12.28 -3.20 7.76
CA ASN A 53 13.36 -2.64 8.57
C ASN A 53 13.75 -1.22 8.17
N ILE A 54 12.80 -0.44 7.70
CA ILE A 54 12.98 0.98 7.39
C ILE A 54 12.88 1.76 8.69
N LYS A 55 13.95 2.45 9.07
CA LYS A 55 14.02 3.21 10.32
C LYS A 55 13.51 4.63 10.21
N GLU A 56 13.39 5.13 8.99
CA GLU A 56 12.87 6.46 8.74
C GLU A 56 11.40 6.56 9.13
N VAL A 57 10.97 7.74 9.59
CA VAL A 57 9.55 7.97 9.88
C VAL A 57 8.79 8.10 8.57
N VAL A 58 7.80 7.23 8.37
CA VAL A 58 6.96 7.29 7.18
C VAL A 58 5.91 8.38 7.37
N GLN A 59 5.87 9.33 6.45
CA GLN A 59 4.87 10.39 6.38
C GLN A 59 4.17 10.33 5.04
N SER A 60 2.91 10.79 5.01
CA SER A 60 2.18 10.86 3.74
C SER A 60 2.91 11.79 2.78
N PRO A 61 3.15 11.37 1.52
CA PRO A 61 3.85 12.20 0.55
C PRO A 61 2.93 13.17 -0.18
N THR A 62 1.90 13.70 0.50
CA THR A 62 0.86 14.53 -0.12
C THR A 62 1.43 15.71 -0.90
N PHE A 63 2.46 16.37 -0.37
CA PHE A 63 3.05 17.53 -1.03
C PHE A 63 4.09 17.18 -2.08
N ASN A 64 4.69 16.01 -1.99
CA ASN A 64 5.76 15.57 -2.89
C ASN A 64 5.31 14.52 -3.89
N ILE A 65 4.09 14.05 -3.78
CA ILE A 65 3.49 12.98 -4.60
C ILE A 65 4.15 11.62 -4.36
N MET A 66 5.48 11.56 -4.28
CA MET A 66 6.18 10.30 -4.11
C MET A 66 7.33 10.45 -3.13
N LYS A 67 7.53 9.43 -2.30
CA LYS A 67 8.71 9.30 -1.45
C LYS A 67 9.26 7.89 -1.57
N ILE A 68 10.58 7.78 -1.68
CA ILE A 68 11.27 6.51 -1.82
C ILE A 68 12.13 6.28 -0.58
N TYR A 69 11.92 5.13 0.07
CA TYR A 69 12.68 4.71 1.26
C TYR A 69 13.64 3.59 0.83
N LEU A 70 14.94 3.88 0.85
CA LEU A 70 15.94 2.98 0.31
C LEU A 70 16.73 2.19 1.36
N LYS A 71 16.61 2.57 2.64
CA LYS A 71 17.48 2.03 3.70
C LYS A 71 16.94 0.80 4.43
N GLY A 72 15.94 0.14 3.89
CA GLY A 72 15.41 -1.09 4.47
C GLY A 72 15.90 -2.32 3.74
N ASP A 73 15.21 -3.44 3.98
CA ASP A 73 15.53 -4.72 3.33
C ASP A 73 15.34 -4.66 1.82
N ARG A 74 14.42 -3.82 1.38
CA ARG A 74 14.18 -3.53 -0.04
C ARG A 74 13.51 -2.17 -0.14
N PRO A 75 13.60 -1.49 -1.30
CA PRO A 75 12.99 -0.17 -1.46
C PRO A 75 11.48 -0.19 -1.28
N LEU A 76 10.96 0.83 -0.61
CA LEU A 76 9.54 1.11 -0.51
C LEU A 76 9.26 2.41 -1.25
N ILE A 77 8.40 2.34 -2.26
CA ILE A 77 7.98 3.51 -3.03
C ILE A 77 6.57 3.86 -2.57
N HIS A 78 6.40 5.02 -1.94
CA HIS A 78 5.11 5.48 -1.43
C HIS A 78 4.63 6.65 -2.26
N ILE A 79 3.49 6.48 -2.92
CA ILE A 79 2.90 7.46 -3.83
C ILE A 79 1.56 7.91 -3.27
N ASP A 80 1.31 9.24 -3.30
CA ASP A 80 0.00 9.81 -3.03
C ASP A 80 -0.46 10.53 -4.29
N ALA A 81 -1.44 9.96 -4.97
CA ALA A 81 -1.91 10.45 -6.26
C ALA A 81 -3.04 11.47 -6.14
N TYR A 82 -3.41 11.89 -4.93
CA TYR A 82 -4.54 12.81 -4.73
C TYR A 82 -4.42 14.09 -5.54
N ARG A 83 -3.22 14.65 -5.63
CA ARG A 83 -2.97 15.90 -6.34
C ARG A 83 -2.96 15.76 -7.87
N LEU A 84 -3.10 14.54 -8.37
CA LEU A 84 -3.09 14.27 -9.81
C LEU A 84 -4.49 14.14 -10.40
N ASN A 85 -5.53 14.42 -9.61
CA ASN A 85 -6.91 14.22 -10.05
C ASN A 85 -7.30 15.08 -11.27
N ASP A 86 -6.71 16.28 -11.40
CA ASP A 86 -6.99 17.19 -12.50
C ASP A 86 -5.79 17.36 -13.44
N ALA A 87 -4.72 16.63 -13.20
CA ALA A 87 -3.46 16.86 -13.85
C ALA A 87 -3.21 15.86 -14.98
N ASN A 88 -2.34 16.26 -15.88
CA ASN A 88 -1.70 15.34 -16.79
C ASN A 88 -0.82 14.42 -15.93
N THR A 89 -1.07 13.12 -15.99
CA THR A 89 -0.38 12.14 -15.16
C THR A 89 1.00 11.75 -15.70
N ASP A 90 1.43 12.35 -16.80
CA ASP A 90 2.72 12.03 -17.41
C ASP A 90 3.84 12.78 -16.68
N ILE A 91 4.16 12.32 -15.48
CA ILE A 91 5.24 12.88 -14.66
C ILE A 91 6.31 11.83 -14.34
N GLY A 92 6.31 10.72 -15.11
CA GLY A 92 7.33 9.69 -14.96
C GLY A 92 7.07 8.66 -13.87
N LEU A 93 5.87 8.61 -13.28
CA LEU A 93 5.56 7.64 -12.23
C LEU A 93 5.62 6.20 -12.73
N ASP A 94 5.35 5.97 -14.00
CA ASP A 94 5.39 4.63 -14.58
C ASP A 94 6.76 3.96 -14.46
N GLU A 95 7.82 4.73 -14.33
CA GLU A 95 9.16 4.19 -14.11
C GLU A 95 9.34 3.60 -12.71
N TYR A 96 8.53 4.05 -11.75
CA TYR A 96 8.63 3.65 -10.35
C TYR A 96 7.59 2.62 -9.94
N ILE A 97 6.41 2.68 -10.54
CA ILE A 97 5.31 1.77 -10.21
C ILE A 97 5.68 0.36 -10.69
N GLY A 98 5.74 -0.58 -9.73
CA GLY A 98 6.14 -1.94 -10.04
C GLY A 98 7.65 -2.14 -10.11
N TYR A 99 8.43 -1.23 -9.53
CA TYR A 99 9.89 -1.37 -9.47
C TYR A 99 10.24 -2.78 -8.99
N GLU A 100 11.00 -3.50 -9.82
CA GLU A 100 11.21 -4.94 -9.68
C GLU A 100 11.93 -5.39 -8.41
N ASN A 101 12.66 -4.48 -7.75
CA ASN A 101 13.42 -4.81 -6.54
C ASN A 101 12.75 -4.34 -5.25
N GLY A 102 11.55 -3.82 -5.31
CA GLY A 102 10.89 -3.23 -4.14
C GLY A 102 9.40 -3.42 -4.11
N LEU A 103 8.76 -2.66 -3.23
CA LEU A 103 7.31 -2.60 -3.11
C LEU A 103 6.84 -1.18 -3.44
N THR A 104 5.71 -1.07 -4.14
CA THR A 104 5.06 0.21 -4.41
C THR A 104 3.73 0.26 -3.68
N MET A 105 3.48 1.33 -2.91
CA MET A 105 2.21 1.54 -2.23
C MET A 105 1.63 2.88 -2.68
N ILE A 106 0.39 2.86 -3.15
CA ILE A 106 -0.24 4.02 -3.80
C ILE A 106 -1.52 4.39 -3.07
N GLU A 107 -1.59 5.63 -2.57
CA GLU A 107 -2.83 6.21 -2.04
C GLU A 107 -3.54 6.96 -3.17
N TRP A 108 -4.88 6.94 -3.14
CA TRP A 108 -5.73 7.54 -4.17
C TRP A 108 -5.45 6.98 -5.57
N PRO A 109 -5.45 5.64 -5.72
CA PRO A 109 -5.03 5.01 -6.98
C PRO A 109 -5.95 5.29 -8.16
N MET A 110 -7.20 5.71 -7.91
CA MET A 110 -8.16 5.99 -8.97
C MET A 110 -7.71 7.13 -9.89
N PHE A 111 -6.84 8.02 -9.41
CA PHE A 111 -6.36 9.13 -10.23
C PHE A 111 -5.23 8.74 -11.19
N ILE A 112 -4.65 7.57 -11.01
CA ILE A 112 -3.60 7.03 -11.89
C ILE A 112 -3.88 5.58 -12.28
N GLU A 113 -5.16 5.24 -12.40
CA GLU A 113 -5.59 3.87 -12.67
C GLU A 113 -4.94 3.27 -13.91
N LYS A 114 -4.70 4.08 -14.93
CA LYS A 114 -4.06 3.62 -16.18
C LYS A 114 -2.63 3.13 -16.00
N LEU A 115 -1.97 3.55 -14.93
CA LEU A 115 -0.58 3.17 -14.66
C LEU A 115 -0.48 1.89 -13.83
N LEU A 116 -1.60 1.37 -13.32
CA LEU A 116 -1.59 0.23 -12.41
C LEU A 116 -1.43 -1.08 -13.18
N PRO A 117 -0.53 -1.97 -12.76
CA PRO A 117 -0.40 -3.30 -13.34
C PRO A 117 -1.68 -4.12 -13.16
N LYS A 118 -1.84 -5.12 -14.02
CA LYS A 118 -3.00 -5.99 -13.97
C LYS A 118 -3.11 -6.78 -12.66
N ASP A 119 -2.00 -7.14 -12.08
CA ASP A 119 -1.95 -7.91 -10.83
C ASP A 119 -1.83 -7.04 -9.57
N THR A 120 -2.21 -5.77 -9.68
CA THR A 120 -2.24 -4.84 -8.55
C THR A 120 -3.05 -5.43 -7.39
N ILE A 121 -2.53 -5.25 -6.20
CA ILE A 121 -3.18 -5.68 -4.97
C ILE A 121 -3.97 -4.49 -4.42
N TYR A 122 -5.28 -4.66 -4.23
CA TYR A 122 -6.15 -3.61 -3.70
C TYR A 122 -6.38 -3.84 -2.22
N VAL A 123 -6.11 -2.85 -1.41
CA VAL A 123 -6.34 -2.88 0.03
C VAL A 123 -7.33 -1.77 0.37
N GLU A 124 -8.55 -2.18 0.75
CA GLU A 124 -9.59 -1.24 1.15
C GLU A 124 -9.66 -1.20 2.67
N LEU A 125 -9.51 0.01 3.22
CA LEU A 125 -9.62 0.23 4.65
C LEU A 125 -10.91 1.00 4.95
N THR A 126 -11.72 0.46 5.86
CA THR A 126 -12.98 1.06 6.26
C THR A 126 -12.98 1.28 7.77
N ASN A 127 -13.34 2.49 8.20
CA ASN A 127 -13.53 2.80 9.62
C ASN A 127 -14.79 2.10 10.12
N THR A 128 -14.67 1.33 11.21
CA THR A 128 -15.82 0.69 11.86
C THR A 128 -15.96 1.11 13.31
N GLY A 129 -15.05 1.96 13.80
CA GLY A 129 -15.02 2.50 15.13
C GLY A 129 -13.86 3.49 15.22
N GLU A 130 -13.54 3.97 16.41
CA GLU A 130 -12.52 5.00 16.60
C GLU A 130 -11.15 4.54 16.11
N GLU A 131 -10.71 3.36 16.52
CA GLU A 131 -9.47 2.75 16.04
C GLU A 131 -9.73 1.42 15.31
N GLU A 132 -10.99 1.07 15.12
CA GLU A 132 -11.36 -0.19 14.48
C GLU A 132 -11.42 -0.02 12.97
N ARG A 133 -10.89 -1.01 12.27
CA ARG A 133 -10.82 -1.01 10.81
C ARG A 133 -11.18 -2.36 10.24
N ASN A 134 -11.88 -2.36 9.11
CA ASN A 134 -11.98 -3.53 8.26
C ASN A 134 -10.99 -3.34 7.12
N ILE A 135 -10.20 -4.37 6.84
CA ILE A 135 -9.18 -4.34 5.81
C ILE A 135 -9.47 -5.48 4.84
N LYS A 136 -9.82 -5.11 3.62
CA LYS A 136 -10.13 -6.07 2.56
C LYS A 136 -9.01 -6.05 1.54
N ILE A 137 -8.38 -7.20 1.34
CA ILE A 137 -7.25 -7.35 0.42
C ILE A 137 -7.69 -8.23 -0.75
N SER A 138 -7.58 -7.71 -1.96
CA SER A 138 -7.98 -8.43 -3.17
C SER A 138 -6.92 -8.32 -4.26
N SER A 139 -6.84 -9.33 -5.12
CA SER A 139 -5.92 -9.36 -6.25
C SER A 139 -6.43 -10.37 -7.27
N ASP A 140 -6.10 -10.13 -8.54
CA ASP A 140 -6.36 -11.10 -9.61
C ASP A 140 -5.33 -12.23 -9.61
N ASN A 141 -4.28 -12.11 -8.81
CA ASN A 141 -3.24 -13.14 -8.73
C ASN A 141 -3.46 -14.03 -7.50
N PRO A 142 -3.94 -15.29 -7.70
CA PRO A 142 -4.23 -16.16 -6.57
C PRO A 142 -3.00 -16.54 -5.74
N LYS A 143 -1.82 -16.50 -6.35
CA LYS A 143 -0.57 -16.79 -5.63
C LYS A 143 -0.27 -15.74 -4.56
N ILE A 144 -0.61 -14.47 -4.85
CA ILE A 144 -0.43 -13.39 -3.89
C ILE A 144 -1.37 -13.57 -2.70
N LEU A 145 -2.64 -13.87 -2.96
CA LEU A 145 -3.61 -14.10 -1.89
C LEU A 145 -3.22 -15.30 -1.02
N GLU A 146 -2.73 -16.36 -1.64
CA GLU A 146 -2.25 -17.53 -0.92
C GLU A 146 -1.08 -17.19 0.00
N ALA A 147 -0.13 -16.40 -0.49
CA ALA A 147 1.02 -15.96 0.30
C ALA A 147 0.58 -15.15 1.53
N ILE A 148 -0.41 -14.28 1.37
CA ILE A 148 -0.94 -13.47 2.46
C ILE A 148 -1.67 -14.32 3.48
N LYS A 149 -2.45 -15.30 3.04
CA LYS A 149 -3.21 -16.19 3.93
C LYS A 149 -2.32 -16.98 4.87
N ASN A 150 -1.12 -17.34 4.41
CA ASN A 150 -0.23 -18.25 5.12
C ASN A 150 0.73 -17.56 6.09
N VAL A 151 0.53 -16.27 6.34
CA VAL A 151 1.41 -15.49 7.21
C VAL A 151 0.83 -15.28 8.60
#